data_06600ca87142ac14dc80be30f7f77a26
#
_entry.id   06600ca87142ac14dc80be30f7f77a26
#
_cell.length_a   1.000
_cell.length_b   1.000
_cell.length_c   1.000
_cell.angle_alpha   90.00
_cell.angle_beta   90.00
_cell.angle_gamma   90.00
#
_symmetry.space_group_name_H-M   'P 1'
#
loop_
_entity.id
_entity.type
_entity.pdbx_description
1 polymer ?
#
loop_
_entity_poly.entity_id
_entity_poly.type
_entity_poly.pdbx_seq_one_letter_code
_entity_poly.pdbx_strand_id
1 'polypeptide(L)'
;MGEAGIEVVENLLPSLRVELDLDLVIAQAENTTAGKGISLSDFERLRAAGVDFCTGGNHSLFLKEIHEAMADPLQPIIRPANYLSKTVGLGYKYIDTPDGPVLVISLLGQIVGRDADKPVDNPLQIIDKILKSEKSNKKVAVVVNFHGDFSSEKFVIGHYLDGKVSAVIGDHWHTPTADADILPGGTAHITDVGMCGSLDSSLGVKYSDIIPRWHDGRQTKNQLEKEGRMQFNALLVEIDPKTAKAIKVKQIRKIIAPSS
;
A
#
# COMPACT_ATOMS: atom_id res chain seq x y z
N MET A 1 5.48 5.72 6.86
CA MET A 1 5.25 7.17 6.74
C MET A 1 6.49 7.91 7.21
N GLY A 2 7.18 8.59 6.30
CA GLY A 2 8.43 9.28 6.56
C GLY A 2 9.58 8.38 7.02
N GLU A 3 10.66 8.98 7.50
CA GLU A 3 11.84 8.28 8.02
C GLU A 3 11.48 7.27 9.12
N ALA A 4 10.66 7.69 10.08
CA ALA A 4 10.22 6.80 11.17
C ALA A 4 9.55 5.51 10.64
N GLY A 5 8.81 5.59 9.52
CA GLY A 5 8.20 4.42 8.89
C GLY A 5 9.22 3.48 8.26
N ILE A 6 10.25 4.04 7.62
CA ILE A 6 11.34 3.26 7.01
C ILE A 6 12.13 2.55 8.12
N GLU A 7 12.55 3.27 9.16
CA GLU A 7 13.29 2.71 10.29
C GLU A 7 12.53 1.56 10.98
N VAL A 8 11.21 1.72 11.16
CA VAL A 8 10.36 0.65 11.72
C VAL A 8 10.38 -0.60 10.84
N VAL A 9 10.33 -0.43 9.51
CA VAL A 9 10.38 -1.54 8.56
C VAL A 9 11.77 -2.19 8.58
N GLU A 10 12.85 -1.41 8.52
CA GLU A 10 14.24 -1.89 8.58
C GLU A 10 14.51 -2.72 9.84
N ASN A 11 13.96 -2.29 10.98
CA ASN A 11 14.18 -2.95 12.27
C ASN A 11 13.34 -4.24 12.47
N LEU A 12 12.15 -4.32 11.90
CA LEU A 12 11.23 -5.42 12.20
C LEU A 12 11.06 -6.41 11.05
N LEU A 13 11.04 -5.94 9.81
CA LEU A 13 10.69 -6.80 8.68
C LEU A 13 11.65 -7.97 8.47
N PRO A 14 13.00 -7.82 8.60
CA PRO A 14 13.92 -8.95 8.40
C PRO A 14 13.63 -10.14 9.33
N SER A 15 13.34 -9.88 10.60
CA SER A 15 12.98 -10.93 11.56
C SER A 15 11.59 -11.52 11.28
N LEU A 16 10.61 -10.68 10.90
CA LEU A 16 9.27 -11.13 10.56
C LEU A 16 9.24 -12.01 9.31
N ARG A 17 10.09 -11.73 8.31
CA ARG A 17 10.21 -12.59 7.12
C ARG A 17 10.58 -14.02 7.49
N VAL A 18 11.54 -14.17 8.40
CA VAL A 18 11.99 -15.50 8.87
C VAL A 18 10.94 -16.14 9.78
N GLU A 19 10.41 -15.38 10.77
CA GLU A 19 9.44 -15.88 11.75
C GLU A 19 8.15 -16.40 11.09
N LEU A 20 7.69 -15.72 10.02
CA LEU A 20 6.42 -15.99 9.36
C LEU A 20 6.58 -16.71 8.02
N ASP A 21 7.82 -17.05 7.63
CA ASP A 21 8.15 -17.74 6.36
C ASP A 21 7.49 -17.04 5.14
N LEU A 22 7.79 -15.73 4.99
CA LEU A 22 7.12 -14.89 3.98
C LEU A 22 7.76 -15.06 2.60
N ASP A 23 6.98 -15.48 1.61
CA ASP A 23 7.37 -15.59 0.20
C ASP A 23 7.43 -14.21 -0.50
N LEU A 24 6.53 -13.30 -0.12
CA LEU A 24 6.38 -12.00 -0.78
C LEU A 24 5.97 -10.93 0.23
N VAL A 25 6.66 -9.80 0.20
CA VAL A 25 6.33 -8.59 0.97
C VAL A 25 6.05 -7.43 0.03
N ILE A 26 4.81 -6.93 0.06
CA ILE A 26 4.37 -5.77 -0.70
C ILE A 26 4.19 -4.59 0.27
N ALA A 27 4.79 -3.43 -0.03
CA ALA A 27 4.63 -2.22 0.75
C ALA A 27 4.02 -1.08 -0.08
N GLN A 28 3.03 -0.41 0.49
CA GLN A 28 2.61 0.88 -0.03
C GLN A 28 3.61 1.95 0.42
N ALA A 29 4.27 2.62 -0.54
CA ALA A 29 5.48 3.39 -0.28
C ALA A 29 5.39 4.88 -0.68
N GLU A 30 4.22 5.38 -1.02
CA GLU A 30 4.05 6.74 -1.54
C GLU A 30 4.32 7.88 -0.55
N ASN A 31 4.43 7.59 0.74
CA ASN A 31 4.61 8.58 1.80
C ASN A 31 5.94 8.40 2.56
N THR A 32 6.93 7.76 1.96
CA THR A 32 8.22 7.47 2.61
C THR A 32 9.13 8.68 2.66
N THR A 33 9.38 9.36 1.55
CA THR A 33 10.31 10.48 1.51
C THR A 33 9.64 11.78 1.97
N ALA A 34 10.01 12.25 3.13
CA ALA A 34 9.47 13.47 3.74
C ALA A 34 7.92 13.51 3.76
N GLY A 35 7.26 12.35 3.76
CA GLY A 35 5.80 12.21 3.79
C GLY A 35 5.09 12.34 2.45
N LYS A 36 5.82 12.48 1.34
CA LYS A 36 5.25 12.56 -0.02
C LYS A 36 6.19 12.00 -1.07
N GLY A 37 5.73 10.96 -1.76
CA GLY A 37 6.53 10.26 -2.75
C GLY A 37 7.53 9.30 -2.13
N ILE A 38 8.32 8.71 -2.98
CA ILE A 38 9.45 7.84 -2.65
C ILE A 38 10.66 8.23 -3.49
N SER A 39 11.81 8.44 -2.86
CA SER A 39 13.11 8.63 -3.50
C SER A 39 13.72 7.30 -3.94
N LEU A 40 14.67 7.32 -4.86
CA LEU A 40 15.44 6.11 -5.19
C LEU A 40 16.16 5.56 -3.97
N SER A 41 16.74 6.43 -3.13
CA SER A 41 17.43 6.01 -1.91
C SER A 41 16.48 5.30 -0.93
N ASP A 42 15.27 5.83 -0.70
CA ASP A 42 14.30 5.20 0.20
C ASP A 42 13.72 3.91 -0.39
N PHE A 43 13.57 3.85 -1.72
CA PHE A 43 13.20 2.62 -2.42
C PHE A 43 14.24 1.52 -2.18
N GLU A 44 15.53 1.81 -2.37
CA GLU A 44 16.62 0.87 -2.13
C GLU A 44 16.70 0.43 -0.64
N ARG A 45 16.49 1.33 0.31
CA ARG A 45 16.42 1.00 1.74
C ARG A 45 15.30 0.01 2.04
N LEU A 46 14.10 0.24 1.53
CA LEU A 46 12.98 -0.68 1.71
C LEU A 46 13.28 -2.06 1.06
N ARG A 47 13.89 -2.06 -0.13
CA ARG A 47 14.34 -3.29 -0.78
C ARG A 47 15.34 -4.06 0.06
N ALA A 48 16.35 -3.36 0.59
CA ALA A 48 17.37 -3.94 1.48
C ALA A 48 16.79 -4.49 2.79
N ALA A 49 15.73 -3.85 3.31
CA ALA A 49 14.99 -4.31 4.48
C ALA A 49 14.13 -5.56 4.21
N GLY A 50 13.98 -5.97 2.96
CA GLY A 50 13.21 -7.16 2.59
C GLY A 50 11.82 -6.89 2.03
N VAL A 51 11.51 -5.67 1.59
CA VAL A 51 10.33 -5.39 0.78
C VAL A 51 10.59 -5.86 -0.65
N ASP A 52 9.76 -6.76 -1.17
CA ASP A 52 9.92 -7.32 -2.51
C ASP A 52 9.27 -6.46 -3.59
N PHE A 53 8.21 -5.73 -3.25
CA PHE A 53 7.43 -4.94 -4.20
C PHE A 53 6.84 -3.68 -3.55
N CYS A 54 6.85 -2.55 -4.28
CA CYS A 54 6.26 -1.29 -3.82
C CYS A 54 5.04 -0.90 -4.66
N THR A 55 3.95 -0.55 -3.99
CA THR A 55 2.77 0.08 -4.59
C THR A 55 2.72 1.57 -4.23
N GLY A 56 1.86 2.31 -4.90
CA GLY A 56 1.68 3.73 -4.66
C GLY A 56 0.22 4.17 -4.70
N GLY A 57 -0.02 5.44 -4.44
CA GLY A 57 -1.30 6.12 -4.45
C GLY A 57 -1.19 7.51 -5.08
N ASN A 58 -1.89 8.51 -4.52
CA ASN A 58 -1.97 9.86 -5.10
C ASN A 58 -0.64 10.66 -5.05
N HIS A 59 0.33 10.25 -4.24
CA HIS A 59 1.66 10.86 -4.18
C HIS A 59 2.74 10.13 -4.99
N SER A 60 2.41 9.03 -5.68
CA SER A 60 3.39 8.18 -6.39
C SER A 60 4.33 8.95 -7.32
N LEU A 61 3.82 9.99 -7.97
CA LEU A 61 4.56 10.76 -8.98
C LEU A 61 5.13 12.08 -8.43
N PHE A 62 5.15 12.26 -7.11
CA PHE A 62 5.58 13.52 -6.51
C PHE A 62 7.09 13.78 -6.72
N LEU A 63 7.91 12.75 -6.61
CA LEU A 63 9.37 12.82 -6.87
C LEU A 63 9.68 12.26 -8.25
N LYS A 64 10.32 13.09 -9.10
CA LYS A 64 10.59 12.70 -10.49
C LYS A 64 11.65 11.61 -10.63
N GLU A 65 12.59 11.50 -9.70
CA GLU A 65 13.67 10.53 -9.73
C GLU A 65 13.21 9.07 -9.74
N ILE A 66 12.00 8.78 -9.20
CA ILE A 66 11.46 7.42 -9.20
C ILE A 66 10.71 7.06 -10.50
N HIS A 67 10.47 8.03 -11.39
CA HIS A 67 9.65 7.81 -12.59
C HIS A 67 10.25 6.77 -13.55
N GLU A 68 11.59 6.74 -13.70
CA GLU A 68 12.26 5.76 -14.55
C GLU A 68 12.10 4.35 -13.99
N ALA A 69 12.27 4.17 -12.68
CA ALA A 69 12.04 2.88 -12.03
C ALA A 69 10.57 2.42 -12.14
N MET A 70 9.61 3.34 -12.04
CA MET A 70 8.20 3.00 -12.24
C MET A 70 7.88 2.59 -13.69
N ALA A 71 8.61 3.15 -14.67
CA ALA A 71 8.45 2.84 -16.10
C ALA A 71 9.18 1.56 -16.51
N ASP A 72 10.24 1.17 -15.82
CA ASP A 72 10.99 -0.06 -16.07
C ASP A 72 10.19 -1.28 -15.61
N PRO A 73 9.84 -2.22 -16.50
CA PRO A 73 9.09 -3.43 -16.14
C PRO A 73 9.85 -4.35 -15.16
N LEU A 74 11.16 -4.23 -15.05
CA LEU A 74 12.00 -5.05 -14.17
C LEU A 74 12.08 -4.50 -12.74
N GLN A 75 11.77 -3.23 -12.53
CA GLN A 75 11.79 -2.63 -11.20
C GLN A 75 10.48 -2.93 -10.45
N PRO A 76 10.52 -3.47 -9.22
CA PRO A 76 9.33 -3.88 -8.48
C PRO A 76 8.62 -2.70 -7.79
N ILE A 77 8.22 -1.73 -8.59
CA ILE A 77 7.44 -0.57 -8.14
C ILE A 77 6.42 -0.17 -9.19
N ILE A 78 5.21 0.19 -8.74
CA ILE A 78 4.11 0.63 -9.60
C ILE A 78 3.41 1.87 -9.03
N ARG A 79 2.69 2.57 -9.91
CA ARG A 79 1.73 3.62 -9.56
C ARG A 79 0.30 3.13 -9.77
N PRO A 80 -0.77 3.84 -9.35
CA PRO A 80 -2.14 3.45 -9.65
C PRO A 80 -2.41 3.27 -11.15
N ALA A 81 -3.06 2.16 -11.50
CA ALA A 81 -3.32 1.78 -12.90
C ALA A 81 -4.35 2.68 -13.58
N ASN A 82 -5.25 3.27 -12.80
CA ASN A 82 -6.32 4.13 -13.30
C ASN A 82 -5.93 5.62 -13.41
N TYR A 83 -4.65 5.98 -13.35
CA TYR A 83 -4.19 7.26 -13.86
C TYR A 83 -4.42 7.36 -15.37
N LEU A 84 -4.57 8.57 -15.89
CA LEU A 84 -4.78 8.80 -17.33
C LEU A 84 -3.67 8.18 -18.17
N SER A 85 -4.01 7.72 -19.38
CA SER A 85 -3.20 6.85 -20.23
C SER A 85 -1.78 7.34 -20.57
N LYS A 86 -1.52 8.67 -20.49
CA LYS A 86 -0.19 9.25 -20.77
C LYS A 86 0.69 9.39 -19.52
N THR A 87 0.22 8.93 -18.37
CA THR A 87 0.97 9.04 -17.11
C THR A 87 2.16 8.07 -17.12
N VAL A 88 3.34 8.55 -16.75
CA VAL A 88 4.56 7.74 -16.65
C VAL A 88 4.40 6.61 -15.63
N GLY A 89 5.09 5.49 -15.87
CA GLY A 89 5.08 4.32 -15.01
C GLY A 89 3.98 3.32 -15.34
N LEU A 90 4.10 2.12 -14.76
CA LEU A 90 3.18 1.01 -14.94
C LEU A 90 2.23 0.91 -13.74
N GLY A 91 1.00 0.47 -13.98
CA GLY A 91 -0.03 0.34 -12.94
C GLY A 91 -0.19 -1.07 -12.39
N TYR A 92 0.44 -2.05 -13.03
CA TYR A 92 0.53 -3.44 -12.58
C TYR A 92 1.78 -4.10 -13.14
N LYS A 93 2.30 -5.08 -12.42
CA LYS A 93 3.46 -5.89 -12.81
C LYS A 93 3.36 -7.27 -12.20
N TYR A 94 4.13 -8.21 -12.75
CA TYR A 94 4.34 -9.51 -12.15
C TYR A 94 5.59 -9.50 -11.26
N ILE A 95 5.56 -10.32 -10.22
CA ILE A 95 6.73 -10.67 -9.41
C ILE A 95 6.73 -12.19 -9.22
N ASP A 96 7.90 -12.80 -9.37
CA ASP A 96 8.07 -14.24 -9.17
C ASP A 96 8.18 -14.56 -7.68
N THR A 97 7.53 -15.63 -7.27
CA THR A 97 7.64 -16.25 -5.95
C THR A 97 8.00 -17.74 -6.10
N PRO A 98 8.37 -18.44 -5.01
CA PRO A 98 8.66 -19.87 -5.08
C PRO A 98 7.53 -20.70 -5.70
N ASP A 99 6.26 -20.34 -5.47
CA ASP A 99 5.09 -21.03 -6.01
C ASP A 99 4.73 -20.60 -7.44
N GLY A 100 5.25 -19.48 -7.91
CA GLY A 100 5.00 -18.93 -9.25
C GLY A 100 4.72 -17.42 -9.28
N PRO A 101 4.35 -16.88 -10.45
CA PRO A 101 4.17 -15.44 -10.61
C PRO A 101 2.93 -14.91 -9.86
N VAL A 102 3.09 -13.78 -9.19
CA VAL A 102 2.01 -13.00 -8.56
C VAL A 102 1.79 -11.71 -9.36
N LEU A 103 0.56 -11.44 -9.74
CA LEU A 103 0.18 -10.17 -10.37
C LEU A 103 -0.16 -9.14 -9.28
N VAL A 104 0.60 -8.06 -9.22
CA VAL A 104 0.36 -6.94 -8.29
C VAL A 104 -0.20 -5.75 -9.07
N ILE A 105 -1.33 -5.22 -8.60
CA ILE A 105 -2.06 -4.11 -9.23
C ILE A 105 -2.27 -3.02 -8.19
N SER A 106 -2.05 -1.75 -8.54
CA SER A 106 -2.45 -0.61 -7.70
C SER A 106 -3.60 0.15 -8.35
N LEU A 107 -4.58 0.56 -7.55
CA LEU A 107 -5.73 1.37 -7.96
C LEU A 107 -5.88 2.57 -7.03
N LEU A 108 -6.36 3.68 -7.59
CA LEU A 108 -6.69 4.90 -6.86
C LEU A 108 -8.20 5.09 -6.83
N GLY A 109 -8.75 5.43 -5.67
CA GLY A 109 -10.13 5.87 -5.55
C GLY A 109 -10.39 7.15 -6.35
N GLN A 110 -11.63 7.37 -6.75
CA GLN A 110 -12.02 8.56 -7.52
C GLN A 110 -11.99 9.85 -6.70
N ILE A 111 -12.05 9.71 -5.36
CA ILE A 111 -11.99 10.83 -4.42
C ILE A 111 -10.91 10.52 -3.39
N VAL A 112 -9.82 11.30 -3.39
CA VAL A 112 -8.67 11.10 -2.51
C VAL A 112 -8.21 12.42 -1.92
N GLY A 113 -8.73 12.74 -0.73
CA GLY A 113 -8.35 13.91 0.04
C GLY A 113 -8.36 15.22 -0.76
N ARG A 114 -7.27 15.95 -0.74
CA ARG A 114 -7.10 17.20 -1.49
C ARG A 114 -6.92 17.03 -3.00
N ASP A 115 -6.73 15.81 -3.46
CA ASP A 115 -6.57 15.48 -4.88
C ASP A 115 -7.88 14.95 -5.49
N ALA A 116 -9.00 15.11 -4.78
CA ALA A 116 -10.33 14.65 -5.20
C ALA A 116 -10.82 15.23 -6.54
N ASP A 117 -10.29 16.37 -6.94
CA ASP A 117 -10.58 17.03 -8.23
C ASP A 117 -9.63 16.61 -9.36
N LYS A 118 -8.59 15.84 -9.05
CA LYS A 118 -7.69 15.29 -10.08
C LYS A 118 -8.34 14.11 -10.78
N PRO A 119 -8.50 14.17 -12.13
CA PRO A 119 -9.19 13.12 -12.85
C PRO A 119 -8.40 11.83 -12.85
N VAL A 120 -9.09 10.74 -12.53
CA VAL A 120 -8.64 9.36 -12.73
C VAL A 120 -9.75 8.57 -13.43
N ASP A 121 -9.37 7.53 -14.15
CA ASP A 121 -10.34 6.61 -14.73
C ASP A 121 -11.03 5.80 -13.62
N ASN A 122 -12.25 5.32 -13.88
CA ASN A 122 -13.01 4.52 -12.93
C ASN A 122 -12.25 3.22 -12.58
N PRO A 123 -11.89 2.99 -11.29
CA PRO A 123 -11.08 1.84 -10.89
C PRO A 123 -11.72 0.50 -11.21
N LEU A 124 -13.07 0.36 -11.13
CA LEU A 124 -13.78 -0.88 -11.48
C LEU A 124 -13.65 -1.21 -12.96
N GLN A 125 -13.73 -0.21 -13.84
CA GLN A 125 -13.58 -0.41 -15.28
C GLN A 125 -12.14 -0.73 -15.67
N ILE A 126 -11.16 -0.12 -14.98
CA ILE A 126 -9.75 -0.39 -15.26
C ILE A 126 -9.35 -1.78 -14.78
N ILE A 127 -9.78 -2.19 -13.59
CA ILE A 127 -9.45 -3.54 -13.09
C ILE A 127 -10.05 -4.62 -13.99
N ASP A 128 -11.28 -4.45 -14.50
CA ASP A 128 -11.88 -5.41 -15.44
C ASP A 128 -11.06 -5.55 -16.72
N LYS A 129 -10.56 -4.43 -17.28
CA LYS A 129 -9.69 -4.45 -18.46
C LYS A 129 -8.38 -5.20 -18.17
N ILE A 130 -7.75 -4.96 -17.01
CA ILE A 130 -6.51 -5.63 -16.61
C ILE A 130 -6.76 -7.12 -16.43
N LEU A 131 -7.75 -7.53 -15.64
CA LEU A 131 -8.05 -8.94 -15.42
C LEU A 131 -8.40 -9.69 -16.69
N LYS A 132 -9.09 -9.01 -17.64
CA LYS A 132 -9.38 -9.56 -18.96
C LYS A 132 -8.13 -9.74 -19.81
N SER A 133 -7.23 -8.74 -19.87
CA SER A 133 -5.98 -8.82 -20.64
C SER A 133 -5.03 -9.88 -20.09
N GLU A 134 -5.00 -10.01 -18.77
CA GLU A 134 -4.10 -10.94 -18.05
C GLU A 134 -4.71 -12.35 -17.88
N LYS A 135 -5.91 -12.62 -18.40
CA LYS A 135 -6.64 -13.87 -18.16
C LYS A 135 -5.85 -15.13 -18.54
N SER A 136 -5.14 -15.12 -19.67
CA SER A 136 -4.37 -16.26 -20.17
C SER A 136 -2.97 -16.40 -19.55
N ASN A 137 -2.48 -15.38 -18.86
CA ASN A 137 -1.16 -15.39 -18.27
C ASN A 137 -1.17 -16.23 -16.97
N LYS A 138 -0.20 -17.16 -16.86
CA LYS A 138 -0.07 -18.00 -15.67
C LYS A 138 0.26 -17.13 -14.45
N LYS A 139 -0.46 -17.33 -13.37
CA LYS A 139 -0.24 -16.68 -12.08
C LYS A 139 -0.84 -17.50 -10.95
N VAL A 140 -0.23 -17.45 -9.79
CA VAL A 140 -0.67 -18.17 -8.58
C VAL A 140 -1.50 -17.28 -7.67
N ALA A 141 -1.35 -15.96 -7.80
CA ALA A 141 -2.15 -14.98 -7.05
C ALA A 141 -2.32 -13.68 -7.83
N VAL A 142 -3.36 -12.92 -7.45
CA VAL A 142 -3.59 -11.53 -7.86
C VAL A 142 -3.80 -10.70 -6.59
N VAL A 143 -2.94 -9.71 -6.36
CA VAL A 143 -3.02 -8.81 -5.22
C VAL A 143 -3.33 -7.39 -5.72
N VAL A 144 -4.38 -6.81 -5.19
CA VAL A 144 -4.81 -5.44 -5.52
C VAL A 144 -4.60 -4.54 -4.31
N ASN A 145 -3.79 -3.51 -4.47
CA ASN A 145 -3.72 -2.39 -3.55
C ASN A 145 -4.75 -1.33 -3.97
N PHE A 146 -5.62 -0.93 -3.05
CA PHE A 146 -6.62 0.10 -3.30
C PHE A 146 -6.40 1.31 -2.38
N HIS A 147 -5.87 2.39 -2.96
CA HIS A 147 -5.61 3.64 -2.28
C HIS A 147 -6.81 4.57 -2.41
N GLY A 148 -7.61 4.72 -1.37
CA GLY A 148 -8.86 5.49 -1.45
C GLY A 148 -9.28 6.12 -0.12
N ASP A 149 -10.05 7.20 -0.20
CA ASP A 149 -10.50 7.99 0.96
C ASP A 149 -11.90 7.55 1.43
N PHE A 150 -12.82 7.25 0.51
CA PHE A 150 -14.18 6.89 0.87
C PHE A 150 -14.32 5.42 1.30
N SER A 151 -14.84 5.20 2.51
CA SER A 151 -15.10 3.86 3.04
C SER A 151 -16.00 3.03 2.12
N SER A 152 -17.08 3.63 1.62
CA SER A 152 -17.99 2.94 0.69
C SER A 152 -17.27 2.45 -0.58
N GLU A 153 -16.36 3.24 -1.16
CA GLU A 153 -15.60 2.85 -2.34
C GLU A 153 -14.65 1.68 -2.04
N LYS A 154 -13.99 1.72 -0.85
CA LYS A 154 -13.12 0.62 -0.36
C LYS A 154 -13.89 -0.69 -0.17
N PHE A 155 -15.10 -0.63 0.41
CA PHE A 155 -15.96 -1.81 0.53
C PHE A 155 -16.43 -2.32 -0.84
N VAL A 156 -16.86 -1.41 -1.71
CA VAL A 156 -17.34 -1.77 -3.06
C VAL A 156 -16.26 -2.47 -3.86
N ILE A 157 -15.01 -1.97 -3.89
CA ILE A 157 -13.94 -2.60 -4.67
C ILE A 157 -13.59 -3.99 -4.11
N GLY A 158 -13.56 -4.16 -2.78
CA GLY A 158 -13.35 -5.45 -2.12
C GLY A 158 -14.39 -6.48 -2.54
N HIS A 159 -15.67 -6.15 -2.37
CA HIS A 159 -16.78 -7.05 -2.73
C HIS A 159 -16.93 -7.26 -4.24
N TYR A 160 -16.65 -6.25 -5.05
CA TYR A 160 -16.68 -6.39 -6.52
C TYR A 160 -15.63 -7.38 -7.03
N LEU A 161 -14.49 -7.44 -6.37
CA LEU A 161 -13.38 -8.34 -6.72
C LEU A 161 -13.42 -9.67 -5.97
N ASP A 162 -14.40 -9.89 -5.11
CA ASP A 162 -14.52 -11.14 -4.37
C ASP A 162 -14.63 -12.35 -5.30
N GLY A 163 -13.73 -13.30 -5.12
CA GLY A 163 -13.58 -14.51 -5.95
C GLY A 163 -12.90 -14.27 -7.31
N LYS A 164 -12.57 -13.01 -7.67
CA LYS A 164 -11.85 -12.67 -8.91
C LYS A 164 -10.35 -12.47 -8.68
N VAL A 165 -9.94 -12.11 -7.45
CA VAL A 165 -8.57 -11.88 -7.05
C VAL A 165 -8.29 -12.53 -5.70
N SER A 166 -7.01 -12.67 -5.33
CA SER A 166 -6.61 -13.31 -4.07
C SER A 166 -6.74 -12.38 -2.87
N ALA A 167 -6.42 -11.09 -3.06
CA ALA A 167 -6.47 -10.10 -1.99
C ALA A 167 -6.76 -8.69 -2.53
N VAL A 168 -7.53 -7.90 -1.77
CA VAL A 168 -7.74 -6.46 -1.94
C VAL A 168 -7.38 -5.75 -0.64
N ILE A 169 -6.27 -5.02 -0.65
CA ILE A 169 -5.73 -4.34 0.51
C ILE A 169 -5.94 -2.85 0.37
N GLY A 170 -6.79 -2.29 1.23
CA GLY A 170 -7.03 -0.85 1.31
C GLY A 170 -5.97 -0.13 2.13
N ASP A 171 -5.70 1.12 1.77
CA ASP A 171 -4.82 2.03 2.50
C ASP A 171 -5.24 3.50 2.31
N HIS A 172 -4.45 4.46 2.74
CA HIS A 172 -4.61 5.90 2.70
C HIS A 172 -4.91 6.56 4.07
N TRP A 173 -5.73 5.94 4.92
CA TRP A 173 -6.12 6.57 6.20
C TRP A 173 -5.00 6.56 7.24
N HIS A 174 -3.95 5.78 7.02
CA HIS A 174 -2.85 5.59 7.97
C HIS A 174 -3.27 4.94 9.31
N THR A 175 -4.55 4.66 9.49
CA THR A 175 -5.13 4.05 10.69
C THR A 175 -5.65 2.66 10.35
N PRO A 176 -5.15 1.59 10.99
CA PRO A 176 -5.62 0.25 10.67
C PRO A 176 -7.08 0.07 11.09
N THR A 177 -7.87 -0.54 10.20
CA THR A 177 -9.25 -0.94 10.49
C THR A 177 -9.31 -2.35 11.07
N ALA A 178 -10.42 -2.72 11.68
CA ALA A 178 -10.60 -4.00 12.37
C ALA A 178 -11.36 -5.03 11.52
N ASP A 179 -11.45 -4.85 10.21
CA ASP A 179 -12.29 -5.59 9.29
C ASP A 179 -11.54 -6.57 8.39
N ALA A 180 -10.32 -6.95 8.78
CA ALA A 180 -9.56 -7.95 8.04
C ALA A 180 -10.28 -9.31 8.01
N ASP A 181 -10.69 -9.76 6.82
CA ASP A 181 -11.47 -11.00 6.65
C ASP A 181 -11.22 -11.63 5.28
N ILE A 182 -11.66 -12.88 5.12
CA ILE A 182 -11.78 -13.56 3.83
C ILE A 182 -13.23 -13.46 3.40
N LEU A 183 -13.48 -12.76 2.30
CA LEU A 183 -14.81 -12.62 1.71
C LEU A 183 -15.35 -13.98 1.21
N PRO A 184 -16.68 -14.14 1.05
CA PRO A 184 -17.29 -15.41 0.70
C PRO A 184 -16.76 -16.08 -0.57
N GLY A 185 -16.27 -15.32 -1.56
CA GLY A 185 -15.65 -15.81 -2.80
C GLY A 185 -14.19 -16.25 -2.61
N GLY A 186 -13.58 -15.99 -1.46
CA GLY A 186 -12.21 -16.39 -1.13
C GLY A 186 -11.17 -15.29 -1.33
N THR A 187 -11.57 -14.04 -1.40
CA THR A 187 -10.65 -12.88 -1.48
C THR A 187 -10.36 -12.34 -0.09
N ALA A 188 -9.10 -12.23 0.30
CA ALA A 188 -8.73 -11.50 1.52
C ALA A 188 -9.00 -10.00 1.35
N HIS A 189 -9.59 -9.36 2.36
CA HIS A 189 -9.89 -7.93 2.34
C HIS A 189 -9.60 -7.27 3.67
N ILE A 190 -9.15 -6.02 3.61
CA ILE A 190 -9.11 -5.05 4.71
C ILE A 190 -9.35 -3.65 4.15
N THR A 191 -10.16 -2.84 4.83
CA THR A 191 -10.46 -1.47 4.41
C THR A 191 -9.24 -0.55 4.51
N ASP A 192 -8.45 -0.64 5.58
CA ASP A 192 -7.17 0.08 5.69
C ASP A 192 -6.18 -0.71 6.55
N VAL A 193 -5.02 -0.99 5.98
CA VAL A 193 -3.98 -1.73 6.68
C VAL A 193 -3.27 -0.89 7.75
N GLY A 194 -3.37 0.45 7.65
CA GLY A 194 -2.66 1.39 8.49
C GLY A 194 -1.21 1.65 8.04
N MET A 195 -0.54 2.57 8.72
CA MET A 195 0.85 2.95 8.39
C MET A 195 1.87 2.29 9.33
N CYS A 196 3.12 2.19 8.86
CA CYS A 196 4.31 2.07 9.69
C CYS A 196 4.86 3.47 9.98
N GLY A 197 5.26 3.75 11.24
CA GLY A 197 5.80 5.04 11.66
C GLY A 197 5.36 5.47 13.06
N SER A 198 5.39 6.76 13.35
CA SER A 198 5.03 7.28 14.68
C SER A 198 3.56 7.06 15.01
N LEU A 199 3.30 6.36 16.13
CA LEU A 199 1.96 6.19 16.69
C LEU A 199 1.48 7.46 17.40
N ASP A 200 2.40 8.20 18.02
CA ASP A 200 2.10 9.41 18.79
C ASP A 200 2.07 10.67 17.89
N SER A 201 1.36 10.57 16.76
CA SER A 201 1.28 11.61 15.74
C SER A 201 -0.10 11.69 15.09
N SER A 202 -0.39 12.79 14.43
CA SER A 202 -1.55 12.89 13.54
C SER A 202 -1.16 12.34 12.17
N LEU A 203 -1.38 11.03 11.96
CA LEU A 203 -1.09 10.35 10.68
C LEU A 203 0.37 10.53 10.21
N GLY A 204 1.33 10.56 11.16
CA GLY A 204 2.75 10.78 10.91
C GLY A 204 3.20 12.23 11.08
N VAL A 205 2.30 13.20 11.25
CA VAL A 205 2.61 14.63 11.43
C VAL A 205 2.47 15.01 12.90
N LYS A 206 3.35 15.90 13.39
CA LYS A 206 3.32 16.40 14.77
C LYS A 206 1.96 17.02 15.13
N TYR A 207 1.43 16.65 16.29
CA TYR A 207 0.18 17.22 16.79
C TYR A 207 0.25 18.73 16.94
N SER A 208 1.40 19.30 17.31
CA SER A 208 1.63 20.76 17.40
C SER A 208 1.34 21.50 16.10
N ASP A 209 1.50 20.84 14.94
CA ASP A 209 1.21 21.43 13.64
C ASP A 209 -0.25 21.23 13.21
N ILE A 210 -0.91 20.17 13.68
CA ILE A 210 -2.24 19.78 13.20
C ILE A 210 -3.35 20.36 14.10
N ILE A 211 -3.17 20.33 15.43
CA ILE A 211 -4.18 20.84 16.37
C ILE A 211 -4.60 22.29 16.06
N PRO A 212 -3.67 23.24 15.82
CA PRO A 212 -4.08 24.62 15.50
C PRO A 212 -4.92 24.73 14.22
N ARG A 213 -4.71 23.85 13.22
CA ARG A 213 -5.52 23.85 11.99
C ARG A 213 -6.98 23.51 12.24
N TRP A 214 -7.22 22.51 13.10
CA TRP A 214 -8.55 22.06 13.44
C TRP A 214 -9.23 22.97 14.48
N HIS A 215 -8.43 23.59 15.34
CA HIS A 215 -8.96 24.46 16.41
C HIS A 215 -9.37 25.83 15.90
N ASP A 216 -8.54 26.48 15.08
CA ASP A 216 -8.74 27.88 14.68
C ASP A 216 -8.47 28.18 13.19
N GLY A 217 -8.29 27.15 12.36
CA GLY A 217 -8.04 27.33 10.92
C GLY A 217 -6.63 27.83 10.57
N ARG A 218 -5.72 27.88 11.53
CA ARG A 218 -4.36 28.42 11.35
C ARG A 218 -3.58 27.63 10.30
N GLN A 219 -2.92 28.35 9.40
CA GLN A 219 -1.99 27.75 8.44
C GLN A 219 -0.69 27.33 9.14
N THR A 220 -0.33 26.05 9.06
CA THR A 220 0.91 25.50 9.60
C THR A 220 1.62 24.62 8.55
N LYS A 221 2.93 24.45 8.69
CA LYS A 221 3.71 23.54 7.83
C LYS A 221 3.82 22.18 8.51
N ASN A 222 3.58 21.09 7.77
CA ASN A 222 3.74 19.73 8.31
C ASN A 222 5.19 19.44 8.65
N GLN A 223 5.41 18.99 9.89
CA GLN A 223 6.64 18.36 10.32
C GLN A 223 6.32 16.91 10.72
N LEU A 224 7.07 15.97 10.18
CA LEU A 224 6.87 14.56 10.53
C LEU A 224 7.35 14.29 11.96
N GLU A 225 6.58 13.48 12.68
CA GLU A 225 6.96 13.02 14.01
C GLU A 225 7.97 11.85 13.88
N LYS A 226 9.04 11.94 14.64
CA LYS A 226 10.12 10.94 14.66
C LYS A 226 10.33 10.33 16.05
N GLU A 227 9.65 10.87 17.04
CA GLU A 227 9.81 10.48 18.45
C GLU A 227 8.54 9.78 18.97
N GLY A 228 8.60 9.27 20.19
CA GLY A 228 7.51 8.59 20.85
C GLY A 228 7.37 7.12 20.44
N ARG A 229 6.19 6.56 20.65
CA ARG A 229 5.89 5.18 20.27
C ARG A 229 5.82 5.03 18.77
N MET A 230 6.36 3.93 18.26
CA MET A 230 6.27 3.57 16.85
C MET A 230 5.26 2.43 16.65
N GLN A 231 4.73 2.31 15.45
CA GLN A 231 3.86 1.21 15.07
C GLN A 231 4.30 0.58 13.75
N PHE A 232 4.16 -0.73 13.69
CA PHE A 232 4.24 -1.52 12.47
C PHE A 232 2.87 -2.14 12.21
N ASN A 233 2.28 -1.87 11.06
CA ASN A 233 1.01 -2.45 10.65
C ASN A 233 1.19 -3.19 9.33
N ALA A 234 0.62 -4.40 9.24
CA ALA A 234 0.60 -5.22 8.04
C ALA A 234 -0.58 -6.19 8.06
N LEU A 235 -0.92 -6.75 6.91
CA LEU A 235 -1.82 -7.87 6.77
C LEU A 235 -1.05 -9.09 6.23
N LEU A 236 -1.04 -10.17 6.97
CA LEU A 236 -0.56 -11.48 6.51
C LEU A 236 -1.71 -12.20 5.82
N VAL A 237 -1.48 -12.63 4.58
CA VAL A 237 -2.42 -13.40 3.78
C VAL A 237 -1.74 -14.69 3.33
N GLU A 238 -2.35 -15.82 3.63
CA GLU A 238 -1.94 -17.12 3.10
C GLU A 238 -2.86 -17.46 1.93
N ILE A 239 -2.27 -17.74 0.76
CA ILE A 239 -2.99 -18.00 -0.49
C ILE A 239 -2.69 -19.42 -0.95
N ASP A 240 -3.71 -20.20 -1.29
CA ASP A 240 -3.54 -21.50 -1.94
C ASP A 240 -3.13 -21.29 -3.42
N PRO A 241 -1.91 -21.68 -3.83
CA PRO A 241 -1.42 -21.44 -5.19
C PRO A 241 -2.19 -22.25 -6.26
N LYS A 242 -2.97 -23.25 -5.88
CA LYS A 242 -3.78 -24.05 -6.81
C LYS A 242 -5.09 -23.38 -7.15
N THR A 243 -5.69 -22.67 -6.19
CA THR A 243 -7.00 -22.02 -6.36
C THR A 243 -6.89 -20.50 -6.47
N ALA A 244 -5.72 -19.91 -6.17
CA ALA A 244 -5.46 -18.49 -6.03
C ALA A 244 -6.39 -17.80 -5.00
N LYS A 245 -6.96 -18.54 -4.05
CA LYS A 245 -7.83 -18.04 -3.00
C LYS A 245 -7.07 -17.87 -1.70
N ALA A 246 -7.44 -16.83 -0.94
CA ALA A 246 -6.98 -16.68 0.43
C ALA A 246 -7.58 -17.80 1.30
N ILE A 247 -6.74 -18.41 2.14
CA ILE A 247 -7.13 -19.46 3.09
C ILE A 247 -6.93 -19.02 4.54
N LYS A 248 -6.14 -17.96 4.76
CA LYS A 248 -5.95 -17.36 6.07
C LYS A 248 -5.61 -15.89 5.95
N VAL A 249 -6.12 -15.10 6.87
CA VAL A 249 -5.79 -13.68 7.02
C VAL A 249 -5.48 -13.39 8.48
N LYS A 250 -4.45 -12.58 8.73
CA LYS A 250 -4.08 -12.14 10.08
C LYS A 250 -3.53 -10.74 10.04
N GLN A 251 -4.16 -9.82 10.76
CA GLN A 251 -3.63 -8.49 10.96
C GLN A 251 -2.42 -8.54 11.92
N ILE A 252 -1.32 -7.90 11.51
CA ILE A 252 -0.11 -7.74 12.31
C ILE A 252 -0.06 -6.29 12.75
N ARG A 253 -0.11 -6.07 14.05
CA ARG A 253 0.07 -4.76 14.66
C ARG A 253 1.08 -4.87 15.80
N LYS A 254 2.24 -4.23 15.63
CA LYS A 254 3.26 -4.15 16.69
C LYS A 254 3.43 -2.70 17.13
N ILE A 255 3.41 -2.46 18.43
CA ILE A 255 3.70 -1.15 19.02
C ILE A 255 5.05 -1.25 19.72
N ILE A 256 5.94 -0.33 19.38
CA ILE A 256 7.31 -0.27 19.85
C ILE A 256 7.40 0.91 20.81
N ALA A 257 7.83 0.64 22.04
CA ALA A 257 8.09 1.70 23.02
C ALA A 257 9.22 2.63 22.56
N PRO A 258 9.25 3.90 23.00
CA PRO A 258 10.39 4.78 22.77
C PRO A 258 11.67 4.14 23.31
N SER A 259 12.77 4.34 22.60
CA SER A 259 14.09 4.01 23.17
C SER A 259 14.33 4.86 24.42
N SER A 260 14.64 4.20 25.53
CA SER A 260 14.95 4.84 26.82
C SER A 260 16.24 5.65 26.74
#